data_667e2770931e3ece68a70f98d070ad1e
#
_entry.id   667e2770931e3ece68a70f98d070ad1e
#
_cell.length_a   1.000
_cell.length_b   1.000
_cell.length_c   1.000
_cell.angle_alpha   90.00
_cell.angle_beta   90.00
_cell.angle_gamma   90.00
#
_symmetry.space_group_name_H-M   'P 1'
#
loop_
_entity.id
_entity.type
_entity.pdbx_description
1 polymer ?
#
loop_
_entity_poly.entity_id
_entity_poly.type
_entity_poly.pdbx_seq_one_letter_code
_entity_poly.pdbx_strand_id
1 'polypeptide(L)'
;PSLDEPMTTWYPDWATHGKGAITLRDVLEMEPGLAWNEDYDPANGVSDIVQMVAAEPDQLAYAESRPKEVEPGTEFDYSSGTAMLLSGVLQQATGMRADQYAKEKIFDPIGMTKVDWWQDAAGHTLTYCCLDTTTRDFARFGLLYLHGGRWGDRQVVPADYVEDSLAGAPNSPDLYGLQWWLDDPEGVPADHFSAVGHDGQYIDVIPSLDLVVVRNSTYVKDPGPSVADPNLFLKYPSDDLIPGKGTIPPDDWDESKTLAPLVADLTD
;
A
#
# COMPACT_ATOMS: atom_id res chain seq x y z
N PRO A 1 13.18 -6.98 -13.31
CA PRO A 1 13.62 -7.96 -12.31
C PRO A 1 12.64 -9.13 -12.23
N SER A 2 13.14 -10.30 -11.79
CA SER A 2 12.32 -11.46 -11.43
C SER A 2 11.77 -11.27 -10.01
N LEU A 3 10.59 -11.83 -9.72
CA LEU A 3 10.07 -11.86 -8.34
C LEU A 3 10.99 -12.68 -7.41
N ASP A 4 11.67 -13.70 -7.93
CA ASP A 4 12.60 -14.53 -7.17
C ASP A 4 14.02 -13.94 -7.08
N GLU A 5 14.21 -12.71 -7.55
CA GLU A 5 15.52 -12.06 -7.49
C GLU A 5 15.85 -11.68 -6.02
N PRO A 6 17.05 -12.02 -5.53
CA PRO A 6 17.42 -11.72 -4.15
C PRO A 6 17.56 -10.22 -3.95
N MET A 7 17.07 -9.72 -2.82
CA MET A 7 17.15 -8.31 -2.45
C MET A 7 18.59 -7.79 -2.34
N THR A 8 19.57 -8.67 -2.22
CA THR A 8 21.00 -8.32 -2.29
C THR A 8 21.44 -7.73 -3.64
N THR A 9 20.65 -7.88 -4.69
CA THR A 9 20.86 -7.19 -5.98
C THR A 9 20.79 -5.66 -5.79
N TRP A 10 19.92 -5.19 -4.94
CA TRP A 10 19.70 -3.77 -4.67
C TRP A 10 20.26 -3.32 -3.32
N TYR A 11 20.38 -4.24 -2.36
CA TYR A 11 20.90 -4.02 -1.01
C TYR A 11 22.08 -4.95 -0.74
N PRO A 12 23.25 -4.74 -1.35
CA PRO A 12 24.36 -5.70 -1.32
C PRO A 12 24.89 -6.01 0.09
N ASP A 13 24.78 -5.05 1.01
CA ASP A 13 25.19 -5.24 2.40
C ASP A 13 24.35 -6.29 3.14
N TRP A 14 23.16 -6.60 2.65
CA TRP A 14 22.30 -7.64 3.23
C TRP A 14 22.90 -9.04 3.16
N ALA A 15 23.79 -9.28 2.22
CA ALA A 15 24.52 -10.54 2.13
C ALA A 15 25.34 -10.87 3.41
N THR A 16 25.84 -9.84 4.09
CA THR A 16 26.64 -9.99 5.32
C THR A 16 25.84 -9.88 6.62
N HIS A 17 24.57 -9.46 6.53
CA HIS A 17 23.71 -9.22 7.69
C HIS A 17 22.60 -10.27 7.88
N GLY A 18 22.77 -11.46 7.31
CA GLY A 18 21.82 -12.57 7.44
C GLY A 18 20.53 -12.43 6.65
N LYS A 19 20.42 -11.41 5.78
CA LYS A 19 19.24 -11.11 4.95
C LYS A 19 19.41 -11.57 3.49
N GLY A 20 20.48 -12.32 3.19
CA GLY A 20 20.84 -12.67 1.80
C GLY A 20 19.85 -13.59 1.08
N ALA A 21 18.96 -14.25 1.82
CA ALA A 21 17.93 -15.14 1.27
C ALA A 21 16.61 -14.41 0.93
N ILE A 22 16.43 -13.16 1.39
CA ILE A 22 15.21 -12.40 1.13
C ILE A 22 15.10 -12.09 -0.37
N THR A 23 13.96 -12.41 -0.96
CA THR A 23 13.65 -12.16 -2.37
C THR A 23 12.73 -10.94 -2.54
N LEU A 24 12.60 -10.45 -3.77
CA LEU A 24 11.61 -9.42 -4.09
C LEU A 24 10.17 -9.90 -3.83
N ARG A 25 9.91 -11.18 -4.06
CA ARG A 25 8.62 -11.81 -3.76
C ARG A 25 8.30 -11.71 -2.27
N ASP A 26 9.23 -12.09 -1.39
CA ASP A 26 9.02 -12.02 0.07
C ASP A 26 8.66 -10.58 0.51
N VAL A 27 9.28 -9.58 -0.09
CA VAL A 27 8.98 -8.16 0.19
C VAL A 27 7.58 -7.77 -0.29
N LEU A 28 7.18 -8.19 -1.50
CA LEU A 28 5.86 -7.88 -2.05
C LEU A 28 4.74 -8.62 -1.33
N GLU A 29 4.99 -9.82 -0.81
CA GLU A 29 4.06 -10.64 -0.03
C GLU A 29 3.99 -10.25 1.45
N MET A 30 4.79 -9.25 1.90
CA MET A 30 4.93 -8.88 3.32
C MET A 30 5.46 -10.02 4.19
N GLU A 31 6.35 -10.86 3.63
CA GLU A 31 6.96 -12.01 4.30
C GLU A 31 8.51 -11.97 4.33
N PRO A 32 9.20 -10.78 4.38
CA PRO A 32 10.66 -10.73 4.36
C PRO A 32 11.30 -11.20 5.66
N GLY A 33 10.52 -11.38 6.74
CA GLY A 33 11.02 -11.77 8.05
C GLY A 33 11.86 -10.70 8.75
N LEU A 34 11.68 -9.45 8.43
CA LEU A 34 12.31 -8.30 9.10
C LEU A 34 11.54 -7.93 10.36
N ALA A 35 12.24 -7.58 11.44
CA ALA A 35 11.61 -7.06 12.63
C ALA A 35 10.93 -5.73 12.37
N TRP A 36 9.64 -5.64 12.68
CA TRP A 36 8.86 -4.44 12.49
C TRP A 36 7.71 -4.35 13.50
N ASN A 37 7.39 -3.16 13.96
CA ASN A 37 6.21 -2.86 14.75
C ASN A 37 5.38 -1.79 14.05
N GLU A 38 4.27 -2.20 13.42
CA GLU A 38 3.32 -1.33 12.72
C GLU A 38 2.27 -0.71 13.66
N ASP A 39 2.30 -1.01 14.97
CA ASP A 39 1.28 -0.55 15.90
C ASP A 39 1.39 0.97 16.14
N TYR A 40 0.29 1.68 15.96
CA TYR A 40 0.20 3.12 16.16
C TYR A 40 -0.10 3.51 17.62
N ASP A 41 -0.47 2.57 18.50
CA ASP A 41 -0.73 2.86 19.91
C ASP A 41 0.58 2.85 20.72
N PRO A 42 1.01 4.00 21.25
CA PRO A 42 2.23 4.10 22.05
C PRO A 42 2.18 3.28 23.34
N ALA A 43 1.01 2.81 23.77
CA ALA A 43 0.88 1.91 24.92
C ALA A 43 1.43 0.51 24.64
N ASN A 44 1.54 0.12 23.37
CA ASN A 44 2.02 -1.20 22.94
C ASN A 44 3.53 -1.24 22.64
N GLY A 45 4.26 -0.17 22.95
CA GLY A 45 5.71 -0.12 22.81
C GLY A 45 6.20 0.91 21.79
N VAL A 46 7.45 0.77 21.37
CA VAL A 46 8.04 1.66 20.36
C VAL A 46 7.57 1.19 18.99
N SER A 47 6.82 2.03 18.31
CA SER A 47 6.34 1.79 16.96
C SER A 47 7.40 2.15 15.93
N ASP A 48 7.75 1.20 15.05
CA ASP A 48 8.72 1.45 13.97
C ASP A 48 8.15 2.38 12.91
N ILE A 49 6.87 2.26 12.58
CA ILE A 49 6.23 3.19 11.64
C ILE A 49 6.24 4.62 12.20
N VAL A 50 5.89 4.81 13.46
CA VAL A 50 5.92 6.14 14.09
C VAL A 50 7.34 6.70 14.13
N GLN A 51 8.33 5.88 14.51
CA GLN A 51 9.74 6.28 14.52
C GLN A 51 10.21 6.68 13.10
N MET A 52 9.95 5.83 12.11
CA MET A 52 10.34 6.07 10.71
C MET A 52 9.79 7.40 10.20
N VAL A 53 8.51 7.65 10.41
CA VAL A 53 7.85 8.85 9.87
C VAL A 53 8.20 10.11 10.66
N ALA A 54 8.24 10.04 11.99
CA ALA A 54 8.39 11.23 12.83
C ALA A 54 9.84 11.66 13.04
N ALA A 55 10.81 10.74 12.96
CA ALA A 55 12.19 11.00 13.38
C ALA A 55 13.26 10.72 12.31
N GLU A 56 12.95 9.92 11.28
CA GLU A 56 13.97 9.50 10.32
C GLU A 56 13.90 10.33 9.02
N PRO A 57 14.90 11.17 8.73
CA PRO A 57 14.92 11.95 7.50
C PRO A 57 15.15 11.10 6.25
N ASP A 58 15.76 9.93 6.40
CA ASP A 58 15.98 8.90 5.38
C ASP A 58 15.24 7.63 5.80
N GLN A 59 13.98 7.57 5.40
CA GLN A 59 13.08 6.47 5.78
C GLN A 59 13.47 5.16 5.08
N LEU A 60 14.06 5.26 3.87
CA LEU A 60 14.56 4.09 3.18
C LEU A 60 15.74 3.46 3.94
N ALA A 61 16.70 4.25 4.37
CA ALA A 61 17.83 3.75 5.17
C ALA A 61 17.36 3.15 6.51
N TYR A 62 16.34 3.74 7.13
CA TYR A 62 15.73 3.16 8.34
C TYR A 62 15.13 1.78 8.07
N ALA A 63 14.30 1.64 7.05
CA ALA A 63 13.71 0.36 6.65
C ALA A 63 14.78 -0.69 6.30
N GLU A 64 15.81 -0.28 5.54
CA GLU A 64 16.94 -1.14 5.17
C GLU A 64 17.71 -1.65 6.40
N SER A 65 17.80 -0.84 7.46
CA SER A 65 18.54 -1.16 8.69
C SER A 65 17.85 -2.21 9.56
N ARG A 66 16.57 -2.53 9.35
CA ARG A 66 15.82 -3.46 10.21
C ARG A 66 16.47 -4.82 10.25
N PRO A 67 16.65 -5.43 11.44
CA PRO A 67 17.26 -6.76 11.56
C PRO A 67 16.31 -7.85 11.03
N LYS A 68 16.86 -8.96 10.57
CA LYS A 68 16.09 -10.17 10.32
C LYS A 68 15.68 -10.80 11.66
N GLU A 69 14.41 -11.12 11.82
CA GLU A 69 13.85 -11.75 13.03
C GLU A 69 13.49 -13.21 12.77
N VAL A 70 12.80 -13.49 11.65
CA VAL A 70 12.43 -14.84 11.25
C VAL A 70 12.98 -15.16 9.86
N GLU A 71 12.84 -16.40 9.39
CA GLU A 71 13.25 -16.76 8.04
C GLU A 71 12.28 -16.17 7.01
N PRO A 72 12.77 -15.63 5.87
CA PRO A 72 11.90 -15.10 4.82
C PRO A 72 10.95 -16.19 4.28
N GLY A 73 9.74 -15.77 3.91
CA GLY A 73 8.70 -16.66 3.40
C GLY A 73 8.09 -17.59 4.46
N THR A 74 8.17 -17.25 5.75
CA THR A 74 7.63 -18.11 6.83
C THR A 74 6.49 -17.49 7.63
N GLU A 75 6.42 -16.16 7.69
CA GLU A 75 5.41 -15.42 8.44
C GLU A 75 5.00 -14.17 7.66
N PHE A 76 3.70 -13.94 7.58
CA PHE A 76 3.15 -12.68 7.10
C PHE A 76 3.21 -11.64 8.22
N ASP A 77 3.84 -10.50 7.94
CA ASP A 77 3.89 -9.35 8.85
C ASP A 77 3.74 -8.05 8.04
N TYR A 78 2.55 -7.42 8.14
CA TYR A 78 2.29 -6.18 7.42
C TYR A 78 3.21 -5.07 7.90
N SER A 79 3.94 -4.46 6.98
CA SER A 79 5.01 -3.52 7.32
C SER A 79 5.15 -2.39 6.29
N SER A 80 4.94 -1.15 6.74
CA SER A 80 5.26 0.05 5.96
C SER A 80 6.74 0.12 5.60
N GLY A 81 7.63 -0.34 6.50
CA GLY A 81 9.07 -0.42 6.23
C GLY A 81 9.39 -1.38 5.10
N THR A 82 8.73 -2.53 5.06
CA THR A 82 8.87 -3.51 3.97
C THR A 82 8.45 -2.89 2.63
N ALA A 83 7.31 -2.19 2.58
CA ALA A 83 6.87 -1.49 1.37
C ALA A 83 7.82 -0.35 0.98
N MET A 84 8.45 0.35 1.94
CA MET A 84 9.42 1.42 1.67
C MET A 84 10.66 0.93 0.93
N LEU A 85 11.10 -0.33 1.13
CA LEU A 85 12.21 -0.92 0.40
C LEU A 85 12.01 -0.91 -1.12
N LEU A 86 10.77 -0.96 -1.59
CA LEU A 86 10.46 -0.92 -3.03
C LEU A 86 10.88 0.39 -3.69
N SER A 87 11.00 1.49 -2.93
CA SER A 87 11.52 2.76 -3.43
C SER A 87 12.96 2.62 -3.93
N GLY A 88 13.82 1.98 -3.14
CA GLY A 88 15.21 1.71 -3.52
C GLY A 88 15.32 0.70 -4.66
N VAL A 89 14.51 -0.36 -4.65
CA VAL A 89 14.45 -1.35 -5.74
C VAL A 89 14.13 -0.67 -7.06
N LEU A 90 13.06 0.13 -7.12
CA LEU A 90 12.66 0.82 -8.34
C LEU A 90 13.73 1.81 -8.82
N GLN A 91 14.30 2.59 -7.92
CA GLN A 91 15.33 3.56 -8.28
C GLN A 91 16.57 2.89 -8.85
N GLN A 92 17.03 1.79 -8.27
CA GLN A 92 18.22 1.09 -8.75
C GLN A 92 17.95 0.29 -10.02
N ALA A 93 16.79 -0.36 -10.13
CA ALA A 93 16.43 -1.14 -11.30
C ALA A 93 16.14 -0.30 -12.54
N THR A 94 15.65 0.93 -12.37
CA THR A 94 15.16 1.77 -13.48
C THR A 94 15.97 3.05 -13.70
N GLY A 95 16.76 3.47 -12.73
CA GLY A 95 17.44 4.77 -12.71
C GLY A 95 16.48 5.94 -12.43
N MET A 96 15.20 5.66 -12.10
CA MET A 96 14.15 6.65 -11.83
C MET A 96 13.59 6.45 -10.43
N ARG A 97 13.17 7.54 -9.78
CA ARG A 97 12.38 7.41 -8.56
C ARG A 97 11.02 6.75 -8.86
N ALA A 98 10.43 6.14 -7.84
CA ALA A 98 9.16 5.42 -8.00
C ALA A 98 8.03 6.31 -8.53
N ASP A 99 7.89 7.55 -8.05
CA ASP A 99 6.91 8.53 -8.53
C ASP A 99 7.06 8.84 -10.03
N GLN A 100 8.29 9.03 -10.49
CA GLN A 100 8.61 9.31 -11.89
C GLN A 100 8.34 8.10 -12.79
N TYR A 101 8.76 6.91 -12.34
CA TYR A 101 8.56 5.67 -13.06
C TYR A 101 7.07 5.34 -13.18
N ALA A 102 6.33 5.42 -12.05
CA ALA A 102 4.89 5.19 -12.04
C ALA A 102 4.14 6.20 -12.92
N LYS A 103 4.56 7.48 -12.90
CA LYS A 103 3.97 8.49 -13.78
C LYS A 103 4.10 8.09 -15.25
N GLU A 104 5.31 7.71 -15.70
CA GLU A 104 5.57 7.36 -17.10
C GLU A 104 4.87 6.05 -17.50
N LYS A 105 4.91 5.03 -16.64
CA LYS A 105 4.51 3.66 -16.99
C LYS A 105 3.04 3.36 -16.69
N ILE A 106 2.45 4.01 -15.68
CA ILE A 106 1.10 3.73 -15.20
C ILE A 106 0.21 4.96 -15.32
N PHE A 107 0.54 6.08 -14.64
CA PHE A 107 -0.39 7.19 -14.47
C PHE A 107 -0.73 7.89 -15.78
N ASP A 108 0.28 8.30 -16.55
CA ASP A 108 0.06 8.94 -17.86
C ASP A 108 -0.70 8.00 -18.83
N PRO A 109 -0.32 6.70 -18.97
CA PRO A 109 -1.04 5.76 -19.83
C PRO A 109 -2.53 5.60 -19.54
N ILE A 110 -2.94 5.66 -18.26
CA ILE A 110 -4.34 5.50 -17.86
C ILE A 110 -5.08 6.83 -17.63
N GLY A 111 -4.38 7.95 -17.86
CA GLY A 111 -4.95 9.29 -17.77
C GLY A 111 -5.15 9.81 -16.35
N MET A 112 -4.37 9.34 -15.40
CA MET A 112 -4.26 9.95 -14.07
C MET A 112 -3.44 11.23 -14.18
N THR A 113 -4.06 12.39 -13.96
CA THR A 113 -3.44 13.69 -14.25
C THR A 113 -3.13 14.54 -13.03
N LYS A 114 -3.72 14.20 -11.89
CA LYS A 114 -3.54 14.93 -10.63
C LYS A 114 -2.96 13.99 -9.59
N VAL A 115 -1.69 13.69 -9.75
CA VAL A 115 -0.96 12.78 -8.87
C VAL A 115 0.20 13.52 -8.24
N ASP A 116 0.28 13.48 -6.92
CA ASP A 116 1.44 13.91 -6.13
C ASP A 116 1.81 12.74 -5.20
N TRP A 117 3.00 12.18 -5.37
CA TRP A 117 3.49 11.10 -4.53
C TRP A 117 4.66 11.60 -3.70
N TRP A 118 4.46 11.63 -2.41
CA TRP A 118 5.36 12.28 -1.47
C TRP A 118 6.72 11.58 -1.38
N GLN A 119 7.69 12.33 -0.87
CA GLN A 119 9.05 11.88 -0.67
C GLN A 119 9.47 12.18 0.76
N ASP A 120 10.41 11.36 1.29
CA ASP A 120 11.10 11.68 2.53
C ASP A 120 12.09 12.83 2.35
N ALA A 121 12.76 13.25 3.43
CA ALA A 121 13.72 14.35 3.38
C ALA A 121 15.00 14.01 2.61
N ALA A 122 15.29 12.72 2.38
CA ALA A 122 16.38 12.24 1.54
C ALA A 122 16.01 12.19 0.05
N GLY A 123 14.74 12.35 -0.30
CA GLY A 123 14.23 12.38 -1.67
C GLY A 123 13.79 11.02 -2.20
N HIS A 124 13.56 10.04 -1.34
CA HIS A 124 12.98 8.75 -1.70
C HIS A 124 11.46 8.83 -1.73
N THR A 125 10.83 8.28 -2.77
CA THR A 125 9.37 8.21 -2.85
C THR A 125 8.83 7.28 -1.75
N LEU A 126 7.79 7.72 -1.04
CA LEU A 126 7.16 6.96 0.04
C LEU A 126 6.29 5.84 -0.54
N THR A 127 6.90 4.71 -0.88
CA THR A 127 6.20 3.60 -1.56
C THR A 127 5.22 2.84 -0.67
N TYR A 128 5.20 3.13 0.62
CA TYR A 128 4.23 2.57 1.56
C TYR A 128 2.98 3.45 1.73
N CYS A 129 3.01 4.74 1.31
CA CYS A 129 1.88 5.66 1.50
C CYS A 129 1.90 6.86 0.55
N CYS A 130 1.00 7.79 0.86
CA CYS A 130 1.14 9.24 0.60
C CYS A 130 1.12 9.61 -0.89
N LEU A 131 0.31 8.87 -1.66
CA LEU A 131 -0.02 9.19 -3.03
C LEU A 131 -1.34 9.97 -3.05
N ASP A 132 -1.23 11.29 -3.26
CA ASP A 132 -2.39 12.16 -3.37
C ASP A 132 -2.92 12.18 -4.79
N THR A 133 -4.21 11.86 -4.94
CA THR A 133 -4.88 11.93 -6.23
C THR A 133 -6.39 12.06 -6.07
N THR A 134 -7.10 12.21 -7.17
CA THR A 134 -8.56 12.27 -7.15
C THR A 134 -9.17 10.87 -7.02
N THR A 135 -10.36 10.77 -6.39
CA THR A 135 -11.14 9.51 -6.35
C THR A 135 -11.31 8.88 -7.75
N ARG A 136 -11.47 9.72 -8.78
CA ARG A 136 -11.57 9.23 -10.18
C ARG A 136 -10.26 8.66 -10.72
N ASP A 137 -9.13 9.18 -10.28
CA ASP A 137 -7.83 8.67 -10.70
C ASP A 137 -7.54 7.34 -9.99
N PHE A 138 -7.88 7.20 -8.71
CA PHE A 138 -7.87 5.89 -8.03
C PHE A 138 -8.81 4.88 -8.70
N ALA A 139 -10.01 5.31 -9.13
CA ALA A 139 -10.90 4.43 -9.88
C ALA A 139 -10.30 3.96 -11.22
N ARG A 140 -9.50 4.80 -11.90
CA ARG A 140 -8.77 4.38 -13.11
C ARG A 140 -7.75 3.28 -12.79
N PHE A 141 -7.08 3.38 -11.65
CA PHE A 141 -6.14 2.34 -11.21
C PHE A 141 -6.88 1.03 -10.89
N GLY A 142 -8.00 1.08 -10.16
CA GLY A 142 -8.86 -0.08 -9.94
C GLY A 142 -9.36 -0.71 -11.25
N LEU A 143 -9.82 0.10 -12.21
CA LEU A 143 -10.25 -0.36 -13.53
C LEU A 143 -9.10 -1.01 -14.33
N LEU A 144 -7.88 -0.53 -14.18
CA LEU A 144 -6.71 -1.16 -14.81
C LEU A 144 -6.56 -2.61 -14.34
N TYR A 145 -6.69 -2.86 -13.05
CA TYR A 145 -6.62 -4.21 -12.47
C TYR A 145 -7.86 -5.04 -12.80
N LEU A 146 -9.06 -4.47 -12.73
CA LEU A 146 -10.31 -5.11 -13.17
C LEU A 146 -10.20 -5.67 -14.59
N HIS A 147 -9.51 -4.96 -15.46
CA HIS A 147 -9.31 -5.37 -16.86
C HIS A 147 -7.99 -6.12 -17.10
N GLY A 148 -7.44 -6.79 -16.10
CA GLY A 148 -6.23 -7.60 -16.22
C GLY A 148 -5.01 -6.81 -16.72
N GLY A 149 -4.84 -5.59 -16.25
CA GLY A 149 -3.73 -4.69 -16.60
C GLY A 149 -3.89 -3.98 -17.95
N ARG A 150 -5.08 -4.03 -18.57
CA ARG A 150 -5.36 -3.38 -19.86
C ARG A 150 -6.05 -2.03 -19.69
N TRP A 151 -5.64 -1.09 -20.54
CA TRP A 151 -6.32 0.20 -20.68
C TRP A 151 -6.63 0.45 -22.16
N GLY A 152 -7.89 0.33 -22.54
CA GLY A 152 -8.28 0.27 -23.93
C GLY A 152 -7.59 -0.90 -24.66
N ASP A 153 -6.90 -0.61 -25.75
CA ASP A 153 -6.19 -1.62 -26.54
C ASP A 153 -4.75 -1.90 -26.02
N ARG A 154 -4.28 -1.16 -25.02
CA ARG A 154 -2.92 -1.25 -24.51
C ARG A 154 -2.84 -2.13 -23.27
N GLN A 155 -1.90 -3.09 -23.25
CA GLN A 155 -1.47 -3.75 -22.01
C GLN A 155 -0.50 -2.80 -21.28
N VAL A 156 -0.90 -2.27 -20.13
CA VAL A 156 -0.12 -1.34 -19.29
C VAL A 156 0.65 -2.10 -18.23
N VAL A 157 -0.02 -3.02 -17.54
CA VAL A 157 0.59 -3.97 -16.61
C VAL A 157 0.51 -5.36 -17.23
N PRO A 158 1.57 -6.17 -17.25
CA PRO A 158 1.51 -7.53 -17.78
C PRO A 158 0.39 -8.36 -17.12
N ALA A 159 -0.35 -9.12 -17.93
CA ALA A 159 -1.52 -9.86 -17.42
C ALA A 159 -1.13 -10.98 -16.44
N ASP A 160 0.00 -11.63 -16.68
CA ASP A 160 0.60 -12.63 -15.80
C ASP A 160 1.01 -12.02 -14.45
N TYR A 161 1.51 -10.77 -14.45
CA TYR A 161 1.80 -10.08 -13.19
C TYR A 161 0.52 -9.72 -12.41
N VAL A 162 -0.56 -9.32 -13.10
CA VAL A 162 -1.85 -9.07 -12.43
C VAL A 162 -2.35 -10.35 -11.79
N GLU A 163 -2.29 -11.48 -12.51
CA GLU A 163 -2.66 -12.79 -11.99
C GLU A 163 -1.80 -13.18 -10.78
N ASP A 164 -0.47 -13.06 -10.89
CA ASP A 164 0.46 -13.33 -9.79
C ASP A 164 0.18 -12.43 -8.57
N SER A 165 -0.14 -11.15 -8.80
CA SER A 165 -0.34 -10.19 -7.70
C SER A 165 -1.61 -10.43 -6.91
N LEU A 166 -2.58 -11.13 -7.50
CA LEU A 166 -3.85 -11.51 -6.87
C LEU A 166 -3.86 -12.98 -6.42
N ALA A 167 -2.77 -13.70 -6.59
CA ALA A 167 -2.58 -15.00 -5.96
C ALA A 167 -2.18 -14.81 -4.49
N GLY A 168 -2.85 -15.52 -3.58
CA GLY A 168 -2.57 -15.39 -2.15
C GLY A 168 -1.15 -15.83 -1.79
N ALA A 169 -0.50 -15.09 -0.93
CA ALA A 169 0.83 -15.40 -0.43
C ALA A 169 0.84 -16.69 0.41
N PRO A 170 1.95 -17.44 0.46
CA PRO A 170 1.98 -18.77 1.09
C PRO A 170 1.53 -18.82 2.54
N ASN A 171 1.82 -17.76 3.34
CA ASN A 171 1.44 -17.74 4.76
C ASN A 171 0.21 -16.86 5.04
N SER A 172 -0.37 -16.27 3.99
CA SER A 172 -1.61 -15.47 4.05
C SER A 172 -2.49 -15.67 2.81
N PRO A 173 -2.81 -16.92 2.41
CA PRO A 173 -3.39 -17.22 1.10
C PRO A 173 -4.75 -16.58 0.86
N ASP A 174 -5.54 -16.38 1.90
CA ASP A 174 -6.88 -15.80 1.83
C ASP A 174 -6.89 -14.35 2.37
N LEU A 175 -5.73 -13.70 2.48
CA LEU A 175 -5.60 -12.38 3.09
C LEU A 175 -4.82 -11.39 2.21
N TYR A 176 -3.67 -11.82 1.64
CA TYR A 176 -2.74 -10.91 0.99
C TYR A 176 -2.03 -11.54 -0.21
N GLY A 177 -1.86 -10.75 -1.27
CA GLY A 177 -1.08 -11.10 -2.45
C GLY A 177 0.16 -10.20 -2.58
N LEU A 178 0.51 -9.80 -3.82
CA LEU A 178 1.61 -8.85 -4.02
C LEU A 178 1.08 -7.41 -3.85
N GLN A 179 1.07 -6.92 -2.63
CA GLN A 179 0.58 -5.58 -2.23
C GLN A 179 -0.94 -5.37 -2.44
N TRP A 180 -1.73 -6.44 -2.49
CA TRP A 180 -3.17 -6.41 -2.53
C TRP A 180 -3.76 -7.19 -1.36
N TRP A 181 -4.80 -6.62 -0.73
CA TRP A 181 -5.64 -7.34 0.21
C TRP A 181 -6.61 -8.22 -0.55
N LEU A 182 -6.75 -9.47 -0.11
CA LEU A 182 -7.57 -10.53 -0.73
C LEU A 182 -8.62 -11.06 0.23
N ASP A 183 -8.82 -10.37 1.36
CA ASP A 183 -9.82 -10.75 2.36
C ASP A 183 -11.22 -10.85 1.75
N ASP A 184 -12.04 -11.76 2.30
CA ASP A 184 -13.38 -12.09 1.82
C ASP A 184 -14.45 -11.54 2.79
N PRO A 185 -14.83 -10.25 2.67
CA PRO A 185 -15.83 -9.65 3.56
C PRO A 185 -17.19 -10.31 3.39
N GLU A 186 -17.90 -10.58 4.49
CA GLU A 186 -19.22 -11.22 4.45
C GLU A 186 -20.20 -10.46 3.54
N GLY A 187 -20.78 -11.13 2.56
CA GLY A 187 -21.74 -10.56 1.62
C GLY A 187 -21.11 -9.86 0.41
N VAL A 188 -19.82 -9.98 0.22
CA VAL A 188 -19.09 -9.54 -0.99
C VAL A 188 -18.69 -10.79 -1.80
N PRO A 189 -18.68 -10.76 -3.14
CA PRO A 189 -18.19 -11.88 -3.94
C PRO A 189 -16.74 -12.25 -3.61
N ALA A 190 -16.43 -13.54 -3.60
CA ALA A 190 -15.12 -14.09 -3.22
C ALA A 190 -13.97 -13.74 -4.18
N ASP A 191 -14.25 -13.08 -5.30
CA ASP A 191 -13.24 -12.56 -6.22
C ASP A 191 -12.90 -11.09 -5.96
N HIS A 192 -13.36 -10.53 -4.83
CA HIS A 192 -13.02 -9.22 -4.34
C HIS A 192 -11.52 -9.12 -4.00
N PHE A 193 -10.92 -8.00 -4.31
CA PHE A 193 -9.62 -7.59 -3.80
C PHE A 193 -9.57 -6.09 -3.62
N SER A 194 -8.73 -5.61 -2.70
CA SER A 194 -8.71 -4.21 -2.35
C SER A 194 -7.31 -3.64 -2.10
N ALA A 195 -7.19 -2.32 -2.31
CA ALA A 195 -6.12 -1.51 -1.75
C ALA A 195 -6.70 -0.74 -0.55
N VAL A 196 -6.15 -1.02 0.63
CA VAL A 196 -6.62 -0.45 1.90
C VAL A 196 -5.58 0.52 2.43
N GLY A 197 -5.98 1.77 2.56
CA GLY A 197 -5.15 2.84 3.09
C GLY A 197 -5.62 3.32 4.45
N HIS A 198 -4.69 3.86 5.21
CA HIS A 198 -4.98 4.49 6.51
C HIS A 198 -6.08 5.55 6.37
N ASP A 199 -6.85 5.76 7.43
CA ASP A 199 -7.96 6.73 7.47
C ASP A 199 -9.11 6.43 6.48
N GLY A 200 -9.28 5.16 6.08
CA GLY A 200 -10.40 4.72 5.26
C GLY A 200 -10.28 5.13 3.79
N GLN A 201 -9.11 5.02 3.23
CA GLN A 201 -8.86 5.08 1.79
C GLN A 201 -9.03 3.68 1.22
N TYR A 202 -9.94 3.50 0.25
CA TYR A 202 -10.21 2.19 -0.34
C TYR A 202 -10.30 2.26 -1.86
N ILE A 203 -9.77 1.22 -2.49
CA ILE A 203 -10.06 0.86 -3.87
C ILE A 203 -10.50 -0.59 -3.83
N ASP A 204 -11.81 -0.85 -3.91
CA ASP A 204 -12.38 -2.18 -3.96
C ASP A 204 -12.64 -2.57 -5.41
N VAL A 205 -12.26 -3.77 -5.79
CA VAL A 205 -12.43 -4.31 -7.14
C VAL A 205 -13.15 -5.64 -7.05
N ILE A 206 -14.26 -5.80 -7.78
CA ILE A 206 -15.08 -7.02 -7.79
C ILE A 206 -15.28 -7.44 -9.25
N PRO A 207 -14.43 -8.33 -9.77
CA PRO A 207 -14.45 -8.73 -11.17
C PRO A 207 -15.76 -9.35 -11.64
N SER A 208 -16.39 -10.21 -10.82
CA SER A 208 -17.67 -10.84 -11.17
C SER A 208 -18.81 -9.87 -11.37
N LEU A 209 -18.72 -8.65 -10.82
CA LEU A 209 -19.72 -7.60 -10.96
C LEU A 209 -19.28 -6.49 -11.94
N ASP A 210 -18.10 -6.60 -12.55
CA ASP A 210 -17.50 -5.51 -13.36
C ASP A 210 -17.50 -4.17 -12.60
N LEU A 211 -17.14 -4.21 -11.30
CA LEU A 211 -17.31 -3.10 -10.36
C LEU A 211 -15.99 -2.67 -9.74
N VAL A 212 -15.81 -1.34 -9.67
CA VAL A 212 -14.79 -0.70 -8.84
C VAL A 212 -15.47 0.32 -7.93
N VAL A 213 -15.22 0.23 -6.65
CA VAL A 213 -15.66 1.21 -5.65
C VAL A 213 -14.44 1.91 -5.08
N VAL A 214 -14.47 3.23 -5.01
CA VAL A 214 -13.38 4.02 -4.42
C VAL A 214 -13.93 4.92 -3.35
N ARG A 215 -13.31 4.85 -2.19
CA ARG A 215 -13.56 5.78 -1.08
C ARG A 215 -12.27 6.54 -0.77
N ASN A 216 -12.37 7.86 -0.77
CA ASN A 216 -11.39 8.71 -0.13
C ASN A 216 -12.01 9.31 1.13
N SER A 217 -11.32 9.26 2.23
CA SER A 217 -11.74 9.92 3.45
C SER A 217 -10.62 10.80 4.00
N THR A 218 -11.01 11.71 4.89
CA THR A 218 -10.06 12.55 5.62
C THR A 218 -10.37 12.40 7.09
N TYR A 219 -9.36 12.03 7.87
CA TYR A 219 -9.48 12.05 9.32
C TYR A 219 -9.50 13.50 9.82
N VAL A 220 -10.56 13.88 10.52
CA VAL A 220 -10.62 15.14 11.25
C VAL A 220 -10.60 14.80 12.73
N LYS A 221 -9.49 15.06 13.39
CA LYS A 221 -9.42 14.90 14.83
C LYS A 221 -10.42 15.83 15.51
N ASP A 222 -11.23 15.27 16.41
CA ASP A 222 -11.95 16.05 17.41
C ASP A 222 -10.91 16.83 18.24
N PRO A 223 -11.01 18.16 18.41
CA PRO A 223 -10.07 18.95 19.19
C PRO A 223 -10.15 18.73 20.71
N GLY A 224 -10.39 17.49 21.15
CA GLY A 224 -10.31 17.05 22.54
C GLY A 224 -8.91 17.27 23.13
N PRO A 225 -8.75 17.23 24.46
CA PRO A 225 -7.52 17.62 25.16
C PRO A 225 -6.36 16.73 24.74
N SER A 226 -5.31 17.39 24.26
CA SER A 226 -4.05 16.92 23.72
C SER A 226 -3.54 15.58 24.29
N VAL A 227 -3.79 14.52 23.59
CA VAL A 227 -2.88 13.39 23.52
C VAL A 227 -1.99 13.64 22.29
N ALA A 228 -0.71 13.35 22.38
CA ALA A 228 0.17 13.43 21.21
C ALA A 228 -0.49 12.63 20.09
N ASP A 229 -0.82 13.30 18.99
CA ASP A 229 -1.55 12.70 17.88
C ASP A 229 -0.62 11.73 17.15
N PRO A 230 -0.85 10.41 17.19
CA PRO A 230 -0.04 9.47 16.43
C PRO A 230 -0.12 9.72 14.92
N ASN A 231 -1.15 10.46 14.45
CA ASN A 231 -1.31 10.89 13.06
C ASN A 231 -0.76 12.30 12.80
N LEU A 232 0.06 12.86 13.71
CA LEU A 232 0.60 14.22 13.60
C LEU A 232 1.42 14.43 12.30
N PHE A 233 2.00 13.37 11.78
CA PHE A 233 2.77 13.37 10.53
C PHE A 233 1.89 13.25 9.27
N LEU A 234 0.62 12.93 9.42
CA LEU A 234 -0.38 12.96 8.34
C LEU A 234 -1.15 14.30 8.32
N LYS A 235 -0.53 15.38 8.77
CA LYS A 235 -1.07 16.72 8.56
C LYS A 235 -0.97 17.06 7.08
N TYR A 236 -2.04 16.78 6.38
CA TYR A 236 -2.22 17.30 5.02
C TYR A 236 -2.30 18.82 5.05
N PRO A 237 -1.57 19.53 4.19
CA PRO A 237 -1.70 20.98 4.06
C PRO A 237 -3.12 21.44 3.70
N SER A 238 -4.00 20.51 3.33
CA SER A 238 -5.38 20.74 2.92
C SER A 238 -6.42 20.59 4.03
N ASP A 239 -6.05 20.27 5.28
CA ASP A 239 -7.02 20.07 6.37
C ASP A 239 -7.89 21.29 6.64
N ASP A 240 -7.44 22.48 6.29
CA ASP A 240 -8.17 23.73 6.42
C ASP A 240 -9.12 24.04 5.26
N LEU A 241 -9.14 23.23 4.19
CA LEU A 241 -9.75 23.63 2.92
C LEU A 241 -11.06 22.94 2.57
N ILE A 242 -11.60 22.01 3.37
CA ILE A 242 -12.85 21.31 3.04
C ILE A 242 -13.95 21.69 4.03
N PRO A 243 -14.91 22.57 3.65
CA PRO A 243 -16.08 22.88 4.48
C PRO A 243 -17.02 21.68 4.59
N GLY A 244 -17.55 21.41 5.78
CA GLY A 244 -18.65 20.47 6.00
C GLY A 244 -18.23 19.02 6.24
N LYS A 245 -17.04 18.79 6.71
CA LYS A 245 -16.54 17.45 7.07
C LYS A 245 -17.34 16.84 8.21
N GLY A 246 -17.96 15.70 7.94
CA GLY A 246 -18.40 14.79 9.00
C GLY A 246 -17.18 14.06 9.57
N THR A 247 -17.16 13.90 10.88
CA THR A 247 -16.18 13.01 11.54
C THR A 247 -16.61 11.58 11.29
N ILE A 248 -15.97 10.89 10.35
CA ILE A 248 -16.04 9.44 10.28
C ILE A 248 -14.68 8.96 10.81
N PRO A 249 -14.63 8.28 11.96
CA PRO A 249 -13.40 7.67 12.44
C PRO A 249 -12.82 6.72 11.37
N PRO A 250 -11.50 6.62 11.26
CA PRO A 250 -10.83 5.74 10.28
C PRO A 250 -11.29 4.29 10.38
N ASP A 251 -11.56 3.84 11.60
CA ASP A 251 -11.92 2.46 11.93
C ASP A 251 -13.41 2.14 11.72
N ASP A 252 -14.22 3.10 11.24
CA ASP A 252 -15.66 2.87 11.00
C ASP A 252 -15.95 2.26 9.62
N TRP A 253 -14.92 2.11 8.77
CA TRP A 253 -15.10 1.37 7.54
C TRP A 253 -15.04 -0.12 7.85
N ASP A 254 -16.20 -0.74 7.81
CA ASP A 254 -16.39 -2.17 7.89
C ASP A 254 -17.03 -2.57 6.56
N GLU A 255 -16.28 -3.26 5.73
CA GLU A 255 -16.70 -3.64 4.37
C GLU A 255 -17.96 -4.48 4.40
N SER A 256 -18.15 -5.34 5.42
CA SER A 256 -19.35 -6.12 5.59
C SER A 256 -20.60 -5.27 5.83
N LYS A 257 -20.42 -4.06 6.41
CA LYS A 257 -21.52 -3.13 6.71
C LYS A 257 -21.74 -2.08 5.63
N THR A 258 -20.75 -1.81 4.80
CA THR A 258 -20.77 -0.71 3.83
C THR A 258 -20.72 -1.17 2.40
N LEU A 259 -19.77 -2.02 2.03
CA LEU A 259 -19.65 -2.55 0.67
C LEU A 259 -20.71 -3.62 0.38
N ALA A 260 -20.93 -4.56 1.31
CA ALA A 260 -21.89 -5.65 1.11
C ALA A 260 -23.33 -5.17 0.82
N PRO A 261 -23.92 -4.16 1.51
CA PRO A 261 -25.22 -3.63 1.13
C PRO A 261 -25.24 -2.99 -0.26
N LEU A 262 -24.16 -2.29 -0.66
CA LEU A 262 -24.07 -1.73 -2.01
C LEU A 262 -24.02 -2.81 -3.08
N VAL A 263 -23.31 -3.89 -2.82
CA VAL A 263 -23.24 -5.04 -3.73
C VAL A 263 -24.60 -5.71 -3.84
N ALA A 264 -25.30 -5.93 -2.72
CA ALA A 264 -26.64 -6.52 -2.71
C ALA A 264 -27.63 -5.68 -3.55
N ASP A 265 -27.63 -4.36 -3.39
CA ASP A 265 -28.49 -3.43 -4.16
C ASP A 265 -28.22 -3.47 -5.67
N LEU A 266 -27.03 -3.90 -6.10
CA LEU A 266 -26.65 -4.01 -7.52
C LEU A 266 -27.00 -5.38 -8.12
N THR A 267 -27.23 -6.40 -7.28
CA THR A 267 -27.46 -7.79 -7.70
C THR A 267 -28.93 -8.21 -7.63
N ASP A 268 -29.80 -7.43 -6.99
CA ASP A 268 -31.27 -7.58 -6.96
C ASP A 268 -31.93 -6.94 -8.24
#